data_6aec07f7f22b8dc772d64b940a42a350
#
_entry.id   6aec07f7f22b8dc772d64b940a42a350
#
_cell.length_a   1.000
_cell.length_b   1.000
_cell.length_c   1.000
_cell.angle_alpha   90.00
_cell.angle_beta   90.00
_cell.angle_gamma   90.00
#
_symmetry.space_group_name_H-M   'P 1'
#
loop_
_entity.id
_entity.type
_entity.pdbx_description
1 polymer ?
#
loop_
_entity_poly.entity_id
_entity_poly.type
_entity_poly.pdbx_seq_one_letter_code
_entity_poly.pdbx_strand_id
1 'polypeptide(L)'
;MASCREELLRQLQRLGCVEIREPESAGADWSGLLERERSRLAETRAALADVNAALSAVKKYADVREGMFPQRQAVTQTEFLSGTAADRARAASARVSELVQTASQLQAEEGRLLAKQASLVPWKGLDMPLELTGTVHTAFLPGVCPAAADLGALRQALGETACELLEISADKQQRYCLLVCHRAEEAQALDILRTRGFSAVSFQGLTGT
;
A
#
# COMPACT_ATOMS: atom_id res chain seq x y z
N MET A 1 43.12 -6.03 23.52
CA MET A 1 43.11 -7.22 22.62
C MET A 1 42.01 -7.18 21.56
N ALA A 2 40.88 -6.59 21.80
CA ALA A 2 39.80 -6.51 20.80
C ALA A 2 40.18 -5.69 19.53
N SER A 3 41.05 -4.68 19.66
CA SER A 3 41.45 -3.83 18.53
C SER A 3 42.32 -4.50 17.46
N CYS A 4 42.97 -5.61 17.79
CA CYS A 4 43.82 -6.35 16.85
C CYS A 4 43.07 -7.51 16.15
N ARG A 5 41.84 -7.80 16.55
CA ARG A 5 41.10 -8.98 16.06
C ARG A 5 40.78 -8.86 14.55
N GLU A 6 40.34 -7.73 14.13
CA GLU A 6 39.98 -7.53 12.69
C GLU A 6 41.22 -7.63 11.79
N GLU A 7 42.31 -7.03 12.23
CA GLU A 7 43.56 -7.10 11.47
C GLU A 7 44.12 -8.52 11.43
N LEU A 8 44.05 -9.22 12.53
CA LEU A 8 44.44 -10.64 12.60
C LEU A 8 43.59 -11.50 11.64
N LEU A 9 42.28 -11.32 11.66
CA LEU A 9 41.37 -12.05 10.75
C LEU A 9 41.65 -11.76 9.28
N ARG A 10 41.94 -10.50 8.94
CA ARG A 10 42.34 -10.12 7.56
C ARG A 10 43.65 -10.77 7.14
N GLN A 11 44.62 -10.83 8.04
CA GLN A 11 45.90 -11.49 7.75
C GLN A 11 45.75 -12.99 7.60
N LEU A 12 44.96 -13.65 8.47
CA LEU A 12 44.66 -15.06 8.35
C LEU A 12 43.92 -15.39 7.05
N GLN A 13 42.98 -14.52 6.64
CA GLN A 13 42.27 -14.66 5.36
C GLN A 13 43.24 -14.49 4.16
N ARG A 14 44.22 -13.58 4.25
CA ARG A 14 45.26 -13.41 3.21
C ARG A 14 46.16 -14.64 3.06
N LEU A 15 46.46 -15.30 4.14
CA LEU A 15 47.26 -16.52 4.13
C LEU A 15 46.55 -17.70 3.43
N GLY A 16 45.22 -17.74 3.50
CA GLY A 16 44.38 -18.74 2.79
C GLY A 16 44.60 -20.19 3.21
N CYS A 17 45.39 -20.44 4.23
CA CYS A 17 45.77 -21.79 4.71
C CYS A 17 45.25 -22.09 6.13
N VAL A 18 44.46 -21.21 6.73
CA VAL A 18 43.96 -21.34 8.10
C VAL A 18 42.45 -21.51 8.10
N GLU A 19 41.96 -22.56 8.71
CA GLU A 19 40.56 -22.80 8.98
C GLU A 19 40.24 -22.41 10.42
N ILE A 20 39.28 -21.49 10.64
CA ILE A 20 38.82 -21.11 11.96
C ILE A 20 37.59 -21.96 12.28
N ARG A 21 37.73 -22.86 13.28
CA ARG A 21 36.60 -23.68 13.75
C ARG A 21 36.09 -23.16 15.09
N GLU A 22 34.78 -23.26 15.30
CA GLU A 22 34.22 -23.08 16.63
C GLU A 22 34.73 -24.24 17.52
N PRO A 23 35.20 -23.98 18.76
CA PRO A 23 35.56 -25.07 19.68
C PRO A 23 34.29 -25.88 19.97
N GLU A 24 34.26 -27.13 19.53
CA GLU A 24 33.25 -28.09 19.95
C GLU A 24 33.38 -28.18 21.47
N SER A 25 32.35 -27.77 22.21
CA SER A 25 32.16 -27.88 23.67
C SER A 25 33.38 -28.43 24.46
N ALA A 26 34.49 -27.75 24.32
CA ALA A 26 35.64 -28.02 25.19
C ALA A 26 35.22 -27.63 26.61
N GLY A 27 35.40 -28.54 27.53
CA GLY A 27 34.89 -28.55 28.86
C GLY A 27 34.74 -27.21 29.57
N ALA A 28 33.89 -27.17 30.53
CA ALA A 28 33.22 -26.00 31.19
C ALA A 28 34.09 -24.77 31.52
N ASP A 29 35.40 -24.82 31.42
CA ASP A 29 36.31 -23.73 31.81
C ASP A 29 36.38 -22.54 30.80
N TRP A 30 36.06 -22.75 29.54
CA TRP A 30 36.20 -21.72 28.51
C TRP A 30 34.90 -20.94 28.19
N SER A 31 33.73 -21.41 28.64
CA SER A 31 32.43 -20.84 28.32
C SER A 31 32.24 -19.39 28.83
N GLY A 32 32.94 -19.02 29.93
CA GLY A 32 32.89 -17.65 30.46
C GLY A 32 33.90 -16.68 29.82
N LEU A 33 34.89 -17.21 29.04
CA LEU A 33 35.92 -16.40 28.39
C LEU A 33 35.64 -16.13 26.90
N LEU A 34 34.70 -16.86 26.30
CA LEU A 34 34.36 -16.74 24.88
C LEU A 34 33.07 -15.95 24.69
N GLU A 35 33.16 -14.66 24.43
CA GLU A 35 32.06 -13.85 23.98
C GLU A 35 31.80 -14.07 22.46
N ARG A 36 30.59 -14.55 22.14
CA ARG A 36 30.12 -14.62 20.76
C ARG A 36 29.51 -13.28 20.35
N GLU A 37 30.20 -12.56 19.50
CA GLU A 37 29.66 -11.38 18.88
C GLU A 37 28.69 -11.79 17.77
N ARG A 38 27.38 -11.86 18.10
CA ARG A 38 26.32 -12.24 17.15
C ARG A 38 25.74 -11.04 16.38
N SER A 39 25.95 -9.82 16.86
CA SER A 39 25.40 -8.60 16.27
C SER A 39 25.84 -8.40 14.83
N ARG A 40 27.13 -8.49 14.55
CA ARG A 40 27.69 -8.33 13.20
C ARG A 40 27.24 -9.43 12.22
N LEU A 41 27.01 -10.64 12.70
CA LEU A 41 26.49 -11.73 11.88
C LEU A 41 25.03 -11.44 11.47
N ALA A 42 24.21 -10.95 12.40
CA ALA A 42 22.83 -10.58 12.15
C ALA A 42 22.74 -9.41 11.14
N GLU A 43 23.54 -8.37 11.33
CA GLU A 43 23.63 -7.24 10.41
C GLU A 43 24.04 -7.64 8.99
N THR A 44 25.07 -8.51 8.89
CA THR A 44 25.54 -9.01 7.59
C THR A 44 24.49 -9.86 6.89
N ARG A 45 23.77 -10.70 7.63
CA ARG A 45 22.66 -11.50 7.09
C ARG A 45 21.50 -10.62 6.63
N ALA A 46 21.16 -9.60 7.39
CA ALA A 46 20.13 -8.62 6.99
C ALA A 46 20.53 -7.90 5.70
N ALA A 47 21.75 -7.37 5.63
CA ALA A 47 22.26 -6.72 4.42
C ALA A 47 22.27 -7.64 3.19
N LEU A 48 22.63 -8.91 3.38
CA LEU A 48 22.57 -9.91 2.29
C LEU A 48 21.12 -10.17 1.86
N ALA A 49 20.18 -10.24 2.79
CA ALA A 49 18.76 -10.41 2.48
C ALA A 49 18.21 -9.22 1.68
N ASP A 50 18.60 -8.00 2.07
CA ASP A 50 18.18 -6.77 1.36
C ASP A 50 18.70 -6.74 -0.08
N VAL A 51 19.97 -7.10 -0.29
CA VAL A 51 20.56 -7.18 -1.63
C VAL A 51 19.86 -8.26 -2.47
N ASN A 52 19.56 -9.42 -1.90
CA ASN A 52 18.85 -10.48 -2.62
C ASN A 52 17.42 -10.09 -2.95
N ALA A 53 16.72 -9.39 -2.05
CA ALA A 53 15.38 -8.86 -2.30
C ALA A 53 15.40 -7.82 -3.44
N ALA A 54 16.37 -6.90 -3.42
CA ALA A 54 16.54 -5.91 -4.49
C ALA A 54 16.85 -6.58 -5.83
N LEU A 55 17.73 -7.57 -5.86
CA LEU A 55 18.05 -8.34 -7.06
C LEU A 55 16.80 -9.04 -7.63
N SER A 56 16.00 -9.65 -6.76
CA SER A 56 14.75 -10.29 -7.15
C SER A 56 13.72 -9.29 -7.70
N ALA A 57 13.66 -8.09 -7.13
CA ALA A 57 12.82 -7.01 -7.63
C ALA A 57 13.27 -6.54 -9.02
N VAL A 58 14.57 -6.31 -9.21
CA VAL A 58 15.13 -5.89 -10.51
C VAL A 58 14.85 -6.93 -11.60
N LYS A 59 14.96 -8.22 -11.29
CA LYS A 59 14.65 -9.31 -12.24
C LYS A 59 13.20 -9.32 -12.74
N LYS A 60 12.26 -8.69 -12.04
CA LYS A 60 10.87 -8.53 -12.51
C LYS A 60 10.72 -7.44 -13.58
N TYR A 61 11.59 -6.43 -13.57
CA TYR A 61 11.47 -5.25 -14.42
C TYR A 61 12.53 -5.21 -15.53
N ALA A 62 13.65 -5.90 -15.34
CA ALA A 62 14.72 -5.97 -16.31
C ALA A 62 14.81 -7.38 -16.91
N ASP A 63 14.82 -7.48 -18.24
CA ASP A 63 15.10 -8.74 -18.94
C ASP A 63 16.61 -9.04 -18.86
N VAL A 64 17.03 -9.42 -17.65
CA VAL A 64 18.42 -9.83 -17.41
C VAL A 64 18.58 -11.25 -17.92
N ARG A 65 19.05 -11.40 -19.15
CA ARG A 65 19.41 -12.71 -19.73
C ARG A 65 20.71 -13.17 -19.13
N GLU A 66 20.63 -14.02 -18.13
CA GLU A 66 21.79 -14.80 -17.69
C GLU A 66 22.09 -15.85 -18.77
N GLY A 67 23.32 -15.82 -19.31
CA GLY A 67 23.75 -16.85 -20.26
C GLY A 67 23.63 -18.25 -19.66
N MET A 68 23.52 -19.28 -20.50
CA MET A 68 23.36 -20.68 -20.05
C MET A 68 24.51 -21.15 -19.12
N PHE A 69 25.66 -20.49 -19.19
CA PHE A 69 26.81 -20.68 -18.31
C PHE A 69 27.21 -19.33 -17.71
N PRO A 70 26.66 -18.90 -16.58
CA PRO A 70 27.06 -17.66 -15.92
C PRO A 70 28.52 -17.78 -15.47
N GLN A 71 29.41 -17.02 -16.12
CA GLN A 71 30.79 -16.92 -15.71
C GLN A 71 30.87 -16.12 -14.41
N ARG A 72 31.50 -16.70 -13.39
CA ARG A 72 31.81 -15.96 -12.17
C ARG A 72 32.85 -14.91 -12.51
N GLN A 73 32.55 -13.67 -12.18
CA GLN A 73 33.48 -12.57 -12.34
C GLN A 73 34.69 -12.77 -11.41
N ALA A 74 35.90 -12.74 -11.97
CA ALA A 74 37.10 -12.78 -11.18
C ALA A 74 37.28 -11.46 -10.44
N VAL A 75 37.39 -11.49 -9.13
CA VAL A 75 37.60 -10.32 -8.27
C VAL A 75 38.97 -10.48 -7.61
N THR A 76 39.79 -9.43 -7.62
CA THR A 76 41.06 -9.45 -6.93
C THR A 76 40.85 -9.46 -5.42
N GLN A 77 41.79 -10.09 -4.70
CA GLN A 77 41.73 -10.15 -3.23
C GLN A 77 41.68 -8.74 -2.60
N THR A 78 42.44 -7.81 -3.14
CA THR A 78 42.45 -6.40 -2.69
C THR A 78 41.06 -5.75 -2.84
N GLU A 79 40.42 -5.95 -3.97
CA GLU A 79 39.08 -5.42 -4.24
C GLU A 79 38.02 -6.05 -3.34
N PHE A 80 38.11 -7.37 -3.14
CA PHE A 80 37.20 -8.07 -2.22
C PHE A 80 37.34 -7.59 -0.78
N LEU A 81 38.58 -7.42 -0.29
CA LEU A 81 38.84 -6.98 1.07
C LEU A 81 38.62 -5.48 1.32
N SER A 82 38.55 -4.66 0.25
CA SER A 82 38.28 -3.23 0.37
C SER A 82 36.85 -2.92 0.86
N GLY A 83 35.91 -3.84 0.69
CA GLY A 83 34.51 -3.63 1.04
C GLY A 83 33.71 -2.73 0.07
N THR A 84 34.38 -2.07 -0.87
CA THR A 84 33.73 -1.08 -1.78
C THR A 84 32.61 -1.67 -2.62
N ALA A 85 32.71 -2.94 -3.02
CA ALA A 85 31.66 -3.65 -3.74
C ALA A 85 30.44 -3.88 -2.85
N ALA A 86 30.65 -4.23 -1.58
CA ALA A 86 29.56 -4.42 -0.60
C ALA A 86 28.83 -3.10 -0.32
N ASP A 87 29.56 -2.00 -0.18
CA ASP A 87 28.97 -0.69 0.07
C ASP A 87 28.14 -0.20 -1.15
N ARG A 88 28.66 -0.39 -2.36
CA ARG A 88 27.91 -0.12 -3.59
C ARG A 88 26.65 -1.00 -3.72
N ALA A 89 26.74 -2.28 -3.37
CA ALA A 89 25.59 -3.17 -3.38
C ALA A 89 24.53 -2.75 -2.35
N ARG A 90 24.92 -2.33 -1.15
CA ARG A 90 23.99 -1.79 -0.14
C ARG A 90 23.31 -0.51 -0.62
N ALA A 91 24.07 0.43 -1.18
CA ALA A 91 23.49 1.68 -1.69
C ALA A 91 22.52 1.40 -2.84
N ALA A 92 22.87 0.50 -3.77
CA ALA A 92 21.99 0.10 -4.86
C ALA A 92 20.73 -0.60 -4.35
N SER A 93 20.84 -1.54 -3.39
CA SER A 93 19.69 -2.24 -2.83
C SER A 93 18.74 -1.29 -2.11
N ALA A 94 19.27 -0.33 -1.35
CA ALA A 94 18.46 0.69 -0.69
C ALA A 94 17.68 1.52 -1.72
N ARG A 95 18.34 1.94 -2.80
CA ARG A 95 17.70 2.70 -3.87
C ARG A 95 16.61 1.90 -4.61
N VAL A 96 16.88 0.63 -4.89
CA VAL A 96 15.87 -0.27 -5.50
C VAL A 96 14.67 -0.44 -4.57
N SER A 97 14.89 -0.66 -3.28
CA SER A 97 13.83 -0.80 -2.29
C SER A 97 12.96 0.45 -2.20
N GLU A 98 13.56 1.64 -2.18
CA GLU A 98 12.86 2.92 -2.21
C GLU A 98 11.99 3.06 -3.47
N LEU A 99 12.53 2.74 -4.65
CA LEU A 99 11.79 2.81 -5.90
C LEU A 99 10.64 1.82 -5.96
N VAL A 100 10.82 0.59 -5.48
CA VAL A 100 9.77 -0.43 -5.42
C VAL A 100 8.65 0.02 -4.46
N GLN A 101 9.01 0.59 -3.31
CA GLN A 101 8.03 1.13 -2.37
C GLN A 101 7.24 2.30 -2.98
N THR A 102 7.93 3.22 -3.64
CA THR A 102 7.29 4.35 -4.32
C THR A 102 6.34 3.87 -5.42
N ALA A 103 6.76 2.92 -6.25
CA ALA A 103 5.92 2.34 -7.29
C ALA A 103 4.66 1.68 -6.70
N SER A 104 4.81 0.93 -5.61
CA SER A 104 3.68 0.31 -4.91
C SER A 104 2.70 1.35 -4.33
N GLN A 105 3.22 2.44 -3.75
CA GLN A 105 2.39 3.54 -3.24
C GLN A 105 1.61 4.24 -4.37
N LEU A 106 2.28 4.50 -5.49
CA LEU A 106 1.63 5.13 -6.65
C LEU A 106 0.56 4.23 -7.27
N GLN A 107 0.80 2.91 -7.35
CA GLN A 107 -0.21 1.96 -7.82
C GLN A 107 -1.43 1.90 -6.90
N ALA A 108 -1.21 1.93 -5.59
CA ALA A 108 -2.31 1.97 -4.62
C ALA A 108 -3.11 3.28 -4.73
N GLU A 109 -2.44 4.42 -4.92
CA GLU A 109 -3.10 5.72 -5.11
C GLU A 109 -3.86 5.77 -6.44
N GLU A 110 -3.29 5.27 -7.53
CA GLU A 110 -3.97 5.12 -8.81
C GLU A 110 -5.25 4.29 -8.66
N GLY A 111 -5.16 3.12 -8.02
CA GLY A 111 -6.33 2.28 -7.75
C GLY A 111 -7.39 2.99 -6.92
N ARG A 112 -6.98 3.75 -5.91
CA ARG A 112 -7.89 4.58 -5.10
C ARG A 112 -8.59 5.65 -5.92
N LEU A 113 -7.86 6.35 -6.78
CA LEU A 113 -8.40 7.40 -7.64
C LEU A 113 -9.34 6.84 -8.71
N LEU A 114 -9.01 5.70 -9.32
CA LEU A 114 -9.88 5.01 -10.27
C LEU A 114 -11.18 4.54 -9.61
N ALA A 115 -11.10 3.98 -8.41
CA ALA A 115 -12.29 3.59 -7.65
C ALA A 115 -13.17 4.81 -7.31
N LYS A 116 -12.54 5.93 -6.89
CA LYS A 116 -13.23 7.20 -6.65
C LYS A 116 -13.89 7.74 -7.91
N GLN A 117 -13.18 7.71 -9.04
CA GLN A 117 -13.72 8.11 -10.33
C GLN A 117 -14.94 7.25 -10.73
N ALA A 118 -14.80 5.93 -10.61
CA ALA A 118 -15.88 4.99 -10.93
C ALA A 118 -17.13 5.23 -10.06
N SER A 119 -16.94 5.53 -8.77
CA SER A 119 -18.06 5.83 -7.86
C SER A 119 -18.79 7.14 -8.18
N LEU A 120 -18.16 8.07 -8.90
CA LEU A 120 -18.75 9.35 -9.31
C LEU A 120 -19.42 9.29 -10.69
N VAL A 121 -19.09 8.31 -11.52
CA VAL A 121 -19.68 8.20 -12.88
C VAL A 121 -21.21 8.22 -12.87
N PRO A 122 -21.91 7.53 -11.97
CA PRO A 122 -23.37 7.55 -11.93
C PRO A 122 -23.97 8.92 -11.59
N TRP A 123 -23.18 9.78 -10.94
CA TRP A 123 -23.61 11.11 -10.49
C TRP A 123 -23.36 12.23 -11.49
N LYS A 124 -22.86 11.93 -12.69
CA LYS A 124 -22.59 12.94 -13.74
C LYS A 124 -23.82 13.76 -14.14
N GLY A 125 -25.03 13.24 -13.93
CA GLY A 125 -26.27 13.96 -14.19
C GLY A 125 -26.72 14.85 -13.04
N LEU A 126 -25.96 14.91 -11.95
CA LEU A 126 -26.28 15.76 -10.81
C LEU A 126 -25.86 17.19 -11.12
N ASP A 127 -26.85 18.08 -11.32
CA ASP A 127 -26.65 19.50 -11.67
C ASP A 127 -26.53 20.37 -10.41
N MET A 128 -25.65 19.99 -9.51
CA MET A 128 -25.34 20.75 -8.30
C MET A 128 -23.94 20.41 -7.78
N PRO A 129 -23.27 21.35 -7.07
CA PRO A 129 -21.99 21.07 -6.42
C PRO A 129 -22.10 19.94 -5.39
N LEU A 130 -21.14 19.01 -5.40
CA LEU A 130 -21.14 17.82 -4.51
C LEU A 130 -21.03 18.17 -3.03
N GLU A 131 -20.44 19.31 -2.70
CA GLU A 131 -20.34 19.85 -1.34
C GLU A 131 -21.63 20.47 -0.82
N LEU A 132 -22.61 20.72 -1.71
CA LEU A 132 -23.86 21.37 -1.33
C LEU A 132 -24.84 20.36 -0.71
N THR A 133 -24.98 20.41 0.61
CA THR A 133 -25.87 19.52 1.37
C THR A 133 -27.28 20.13 1.60
N GLY A 134 -27.50 21.33 1.12
CA GLY A 134 -28.80 22.00 1.25
C GLY A 134 -28.69 23.52 1.42
N THR A 135 -29.80 24.13 1.75
CA THR A 135 -29.97 25.55 2.11
C THR A 135 -30.39 25.69 3.56
N VAL A 136 -30.81 26.90 3.97
CA VAL A 136 -31.34 27.13 5.34
C VAL A 136 -32.57 26.26 5.62
N HIS A 137 -33.46 26.11 4.60
CA HIS A 137 -34.73 25.41 4.77
C HIS A 137 -34.82 24.07 4.06
N THR A 138 -33.92 23.78 3.12
CA THR A 138 -33.98 22.59 2.28
C THR A 138 -32.74 21.72 2.50
N ALA A 139 -32.91 20.41 2.62
CA ALA A 139 -31.83 19.42 2.62
C ALA A 139 -31.73 18.72 1.26
N PHE A 140 -30.51 18.45 0.83
CA PHE A 140 -30.19 17.70 -0.38
C PHE A 140 -29.48 16.43 0.05
N LEU A 141 -30.10 15.28 -0.21
CA LEU A 141 -29.64 13.98 0.27
C LEU A 141 -29.47 13.03 -0.93
N PRO A 142 -28.26 12.95 -1.48
CA PRO A 142 -27.97 11.94 -2.48
C PRO A 142 -28.05 10.56 -1.86
N GLY A 143 -28.55 9.60 -2.61
CA GLY A 143 -28.66 8.22 -2.14
C GLY A 143 -28.89 7.23 -3.26
N VAL A 144 -28.84 5.97 -2.91
CA VAL A 144 -29.03 4.85 -3.81
C VAL A 144 -30.16 3.96 -3.34
N CYS A 145 -30.89 3.36 -4.28
CA CYS A 145 -31.86 2.31 -4.01
C CYS A 145 -31.67 1.14 -5.00
N PRO A 146 -32.15 -0.07 -4.68
CA PRO A 146 -32.06 -1.20 -5.59
C PRO A 146 -32.69 -0.90 -6.96
N ALA A 147 -32.12 -1.44 -8.04
CA ALA A 147 -32.65 -1.23 -9.40
C ALA A 147 -34.13 -1.66 -9.53
N ALA A 148 -34.54 -2.68 -8.76
CA ALA A 148 -35.91 -3.17 -8.72
C ALA A 148 -36.88 -2.29 -7.91
N ALA A 149 -36.40 -1.23 -7.25
CA ALA A 149 -37.24 -0.34 -6.46
C ALA A 149 -38.20 0.45 -7.38
N ASP A 150 -39.48 0.47 -7.00
CA ASP A 150 -40.47 1.28 -7.70
C ASP A 150 -40.41 2.72 -7.20
N LEU A 151 -39.86 3.61 -8.02
CA LEU A 151 -39.76 5.05 -7.69
C LEU A 151 -41.12 5.70 -7.52
N GLY A 152 -42.14 5.21 -8.23
CA GLY A 152 -43.52 5.68 -8.07
C GLY A 152 -44.02 5.39 -6.65
N ALA A 153 -43.83 4.16 -6.17
CA ALA A 153 -44.19 3.77 -4.81
C ALA A 153 -43.38 4.52 -3.74
N LEU A 154 -42.09 4.83 -4.03
CA LEU A 154 -41.26 5.65 -3.13
C LEU A 154 -41.77 7.08 -3.04
N ARG A 155 -42.09 7.72 -4.18
CA ARG A 155 -42.66 9.06 -4.22
C ARG A 155 -44.05 9.13 -3.56
N GLN A 156 -44.88 8.10 -3.77
CA GLN A 156 -46.19 8.02 -3.13
C GLN A 156 -46.09 7.90 -1.62
N ALA A 157 -45.08 7.16 -1.12
CA ALA A 157 -44.81 7.04 0.32
C ALA A 157 -44.38 8.36 0.98
N LEU A 158 -43.76 9.26 0.21
CA LEU A 158 -43.40 10.62 0.62
C LEU A 158 -44.56 11.62 0.48
N GLY A 159 -45.70 11.21 -0.05
CA GLY A 159 -46.78 12.11 -0.55
C GLY A 159 -47.38 13.08 0.44
N GLU A 160 -47.19 12.88 1.76
CA GLU A 160 -47.62 13.85 2.78
C GLU A 160 -46.47 14.74 3.29
N THR A 161 -45.26 14.54 2.77
CA THR A 161 -44.06 15.31 3.18
C THR A 161 -43.70 16.32 2.09
N ALA A 162 -43.11 17.44 2.49
CA ALA A 162 -42.54 18.42 1.56
C ALA A 162 -41.20 17.94 0.98
N CYS A 163 -41.25 16.80 0.27
CA CYS A 163 -40.10 16.11 -0.26
C CYS A 163 -40.31 15.69 -1.70
N GLU A 164 -39.24 15.73 -2.49
CA GLU A 164 -39.23 15.24 -3.86
C GLU A 164 -38.04 14.30 -4.06
N LEU A 165 -38.26 13.14 -4.72
CA LEU A 165 -37.25 12.20 -5.09
C LEU A 165 -36.96 12.24 -6.57
N LEU A 166 -35.77 12.71 -6.94
CA LEU A 166 -35.28 12.83 -8.32
C LEU A 166 -34.38 11.65 -8.65
N GLU A 167 -34.59 11.02 -9.79
CA GLU A 167 -33.67 10.02 -10.33
C GLU A 167 -32.59 10.72 -11.15
N ILE A 168 -31.32 10.49 -10.81
CA ILE A 168 -30.16 11.04 -11.50
C ILE A 168 -29.70 10.08 -12.59
N SER A 169 -29.56 8.80 -12.24
CA SER A 169 -29.18 7.74 -13.16
C SER A 169 -29.58 6.37 -12.61
N ALA A 170 -29.47 5.35 -13.44
CA ALA A 170 -29.65 3.95 -13.02
C ALA A 170 -28.66 3.02 -13.72
N ASP A 171 -28.26 1.98 -13.04
CA ASP A 171 -27.53 0.85 -13.60
C ASP A 171 -28.31 -0.45 -13.39
N LYS A 172 -27.68 -1.61 -13.69
CA LYS A 172 -28.33 -2.92 -13.55
C LYS A 172 -28.61 -3.32 -12.09
N GLN A 173 -27.96 -2.71 -11.13
CA GLN A 173 -28.01 -3.08 -9.72
C GLN A 173 -28.67 -2.02 -8.86
N GLN A 174 -28.47 -0.73 -9.21
CA GLN A 174 -28.86 0.40 -8.36
C GLN A 174 -29.44 1.55 -9.19
N ARG A 175 -30.28 2.34 -8.53
CA ARG A 175 -30.71 3.64 -8.99
C ARG A 175 -30.09 4.71 -8.09
N TYR A 176 -29.62 5.77 -8.69
CA TYR A 176 -28.98 6.89 -8.04
C TYR A 176 -29.97 8.06 -7.99
N CYS A 177 -30.31 8.48 -6.81
CA CYS A 177 -31.37 9.44 -6.58
C CYS A 177 -30.90 10.60 -5.72
N LEU A 178 -31.54 11.74 -5.89
CA LEU A 178 -31.43 12.90 -5.01
C LEU A 178 -32.77 13.11 -4.31
N LEU A 179 -32.78 13.02 -2.98
CA LEU A 179 -33.91 13.45 -2.20
C LEU A 179 -33.73 14.92 -1.85
N VAL A 180 -34.73 15.74 -2.22
CA VAL A 180 -34.85 17.14 -1.86
C VAL A 180 -36.00 17.26 -0.88
N CYS A 181 -35.76 17.75 0.34
CA CYS A 181 -36.81 17.84 1.35
C CYS A 181 -36.68 19.09 2.22
N HIS A 182 -37.77 19.47 2.87
CA HIS A 182 -37.72 20.50 3.90
C HIS A 182 -36.95 19.95 5.11
N ARG A 183 -36.04 20.74 5.72
CA ARG A 183 -35.16 20.28 6.82
C ARG A 183 -35.95 19.75 8.02
N ALA A 184 -37.10 20.28 8.32
CA ALA A 184 -37.90 19.79 9.43
C ALA A 184 -38.42 18.36 9.21
N GLU A 185 -38.51 17.90 7.97
CA GLU A 185 -39.04 16.59 7.57
C GLU A 185 -37.95 15.61 7.13
N GLU A 186 -36.69 16.03 7.14
CA GLU A 186 -35.53 15.23 6.71
C GLU A 186 -35.48 13.85 7.37
N ALA A 187 -35.59 13.81 8.70
CA ALA A 187 -35.53 12.56 9.46
C ALA A 187 -36.68 11.62 9.09
N GLN A 188 -37.91 12.15 9.02
CA GLN A 188 -39.09 11.37 8.66
C GLN A 188 -39.01 10.82 7.23
N ALA A 189 -38.60 11.64 6.27
CA ALA A 189 -38.43 11.24 4.87
C ALA A 189 -37.36 10.14 4.72
N LEU A 190 -36.23 10.29 5.42
CA LEU A 190 -35.17 9.27 5.42
C LEU A 190 -35.66 7.95 6.02
N ASP A 191 -36.41 7.98 7.12
CA ASP A 191 -36.90 6.76 7.75
C ASP A 191 -37.90 6.02 6.83
N ILE A 192 -38.80 6.75 6.16
CA ILE A 192 -39.72 6.18 5.19
C ILE A 192 -38.95 5.51 4.03
N LEU A 193 -37.94 6.19 3.48
CA LEU A 193 -37.20 5.68 2.34
C LEU A 193 -36.25 4.52 2.73
N ARG A 194 -35.65 4.54 3.91
CA ARG A 194 -34.79 3.45 4.43
C ARG A 194 -35.53 2.13 4.54
N THR A 195 -36.79 2.14 4.98
CA THR A 195 -37.62 0.91 5.04
C THR A 195 -37.86 0.28 3.67
N ARG A 196 -37.63 1.05 2.61
CA ARG A 196 -37.80 0.63 1.21
C ARG A 196 -36.49 0.47 0.45
N GLY A 197 -35.36 0.43 1.17
CA GLY A 197 -34.04 0.13 0.64
C GLY A 197 -33.25 1.34 0.12
N PHE A 198 -33.68 2.57 0.40
CA PHE A 198 -32.88 3.76 0.14
C PHE A 198 -31.73 3.87 1.14
N SER A 199 -30.53 4.13 0.65
CA SER A 199 -29.33 4.36 1.45
C SER A 199 -28.71 5.71 1.06
N ALA A 200 -28.59 6.61 2.02
CA ALA A 200 -27.95 7.90 1.77
C ALA A 200 -26.45 7.74 1.48
N VAL A 201 -25.96 8.51 0.53
CA VAL A 201 -24.55 8.59 0.12
C VAL A 201 -23.98 9.92 0.55
N SER A 202 -22.72 9.95 0.98
CA SER A 202 -22.02 11.19 1.32
C SER A 202 -20.83 11.41 0.39
N PHE A 203 -20.68 12.60 -0.11
CA PHE A 203 -19.56 13.05 -0.93
C PHE A 203 -18.47 13.76 -0.12
N GLN A 204 -18.23 13.34 1.12
CA GLN A 204 -17.23 13.98 1.99
C GLN A 204 -15.86 14.06 1.31
N GLY A 205 -15.28 15.26 1.29
CA GLY A 205 -13.97 15.51 0.69
C GLY A 205 -13.99 15.57 -0.85
N LEU A 206 -15.19 15.73 -1.45
CA LEU A 206 -15.39 16.00 -2.86
C LEU A 206 -15.97 17.40 -3.01
N THR A 207 -15.52 18.13 -4.02
CA THR A 207 -15.96 19.49 -4.34
C THR A 207 -16.11 19.63 -5.85
N GLY A 208 -17.01 20.50 -6.29
CA GLY A 208 -17.27 20.79 -7.70
C GLY A 208 -18.49 20.07 -8.26
N THR A 209 -18.70 20.21 -9.54
CA THR A 209 -19.81 19.65 -10.32
C THR A 209 -19.30 18.65 -11.35
#